data_54550ba288af6096644dd31b31c4c9f0
#
_entry.id   54550ba288af6096644dd31b31c4c9f0
#
_cell.length_a   1.000
_cell.length_b   1.000
_cell.length_c   1.000
_cell.angle_alpha   90.00
_cell.angle_beta   90.00
_cell.angle_gamma   90.00
#
_symmetry.space_group_name_H-M   'P 1'
#
loop_
_entity.id
_entity.type
_entity.pdbx_description
1 polymer ?
#
loop_
_entity_poly.entity_id
_entity_poly.type
_entity_poly.pdbx_seq_one_letter_code
_entity_poly.pdbx_strand_id
1 'polypeptide(L)'
;IRKHFPDIGFFRLLAWQNPEKELAKVFLVKYKGKIIGGSICLFSKESAYLWFSGGMRKTYAFLYPGILAVWAPITYAYEKGYAHLEFMDAGLPFKKHGYRDFVLRFGGKQSSTRRWFRFSWKWLNKLLCKFYI
;
A
#
# COMPACT_ATOMS: atom_id res chain seq x y z
N ILE A 1 15.18 -0.33 11.06
CA ILE A 1 15.24 0.29 9.71
C ILE A 1 14.22 1.39 9.68
N ARG A 2 14.65 2.64 9.66
CA ARG A 2 13.75 3.78 9.43
C ARG A 2 13.23 3.66 7.99
N LYS A 3 11.93 3.43 7.83
CA LYS A 3 11.32 3.53 6.50
C LYS A 3 11.44 5.00 6.07
N HIS A 4 12.13 5.24 4.97
CA HIS A 4 12.15 6.55 4.34
C HIS A 4 10.77 6.78 3.72
N PHE A 5 9.96 7.60 4.34
CA PHE A 5 8.75 8.11 3.73
C PHE A 5 9.12 9.25 2.79
N PRO A 6 8.49 9.34 1.62
CA PRO A 6 8.57 10.53 0.79
C PRO A 6 8.15 11.77 1.58
N ASP A 7 8.63 12.93 1.16
CA ASP A 7 8.23 14.18 1.78
C ASP A 7 6.77 14.55 1.46
N ILE A 8 6.24 15.55 2.15
CA ILE A 8 4.86 15.99 1.95
C ILE A 8 4.62 16.57 0.56
N GLY A 9 5.66 17.12 -0.08
CA GLY A 9 5.60 17.65 -1.45
C GLY A 9 5.26 16.56 -2.46
N PHE A 10 5.88 15.39 -2.31
CA PHE A 10 5.57 14.23 -3.13
C PHE A 10 4.09 13.82 -3.06
N PHE A 11 3.51 13.75 -1.86
CA PHE A 11 2.10 13.40 -1.68
C PHE A 11 1.15 14.47 -2.21
N ARG A 12 1.52 15.74 -2.08
CA ARG A 12 0.76 16.85 -2.68
C ARG A 12 0.76 16.77 -4.20
N LEU A 13 1.91 16.51 -4.82
CA LEU A 13 2.01 16.31 -6.25
C LEU A 13 1.14 15.14 -6.72
N LEU A 14 1.19 14.00 -6.05
CA LEU A 14 0.35 12.83 -6.38
C LEU A 14 -1.15 13.14 -6.30
N ALA A 15 -1.57 13.85 -5.27
CA ALA A 15 -2.98 14.18 -5.06
C ALA A 15 -3.48 15.28 -6.03
N TRP A 16 -2.59 16.13 -6.54
CA TRP A 16 -2.97 17.32 -7.28
C TRP A 16 -2.74 17.27 -8.81
N GLN A 17 -1.92 16.34 -9.28
CA GLN A 17 -1.38 16.38 -10.66
C GLN A 17 -2.33 16.05 -11.79
N ASN A 18 -3.56 15.60 -11.54
CA ASN A 18 -4.51 15.48 -12.64
C ASN A 18 -5.94 15.29 -12.14
N PRO A 19 -6.75 16.35 -12.05
CA PRO A 19 -8.15 16.23 -11.64
C PRO A 19 -9.00 15.40 -12.62
N GLU A 20 -8.58 15.28 -13.88
CA GLU A 20 -9.28 14.46 -14.88
C GLU A 20 -8.90 12.97 -14.84
N LYS A 21 -7.69 12.66 -14.36
CA LYS A 21 -7.22 11.28 -14.19
C LYS A 21 -6.90 11.08 -12.72
N GLU A 22 -7.80 10.48 -11.98
CA GLU A 22 -7.61 10.16 -10.59
C GLU A 22 -6.47 9.14 -10.43
N LEU A 23 -5.21 9.62 -10.37
CA LEU A 23 -4.04 8.78 -10.19
C LEU A 23 -3.85 8.35 -8.74
N ALA A 24 -4.26 9.19 -7.79
CA ALA A 24 -4.14 8.92 -6.38
C ALA A 24 -5.27 9.59 -5.59
N LYS A 25 -5.67 8.93 -4.49
CA LYS A 25 -6.63 9.47 -3.54
C LYS A 25 -6.20 9.22 -2.11
N VAL A 26 -6.39 10.23 -1.27
CA VAL A 26 -6.16 10.15 0.18
C VAL A 26 -7.48 9.92 0.88
N PHE A 27 -7.55 8.88 1.71
CA PHE A 27 -8.69 8.58 2.57
C PHE A 27 -8.33 8.94 4.01
N LEU A 28 -9.19 9.69 4.68
CA LEU A 28 -8.97 10.16 6.04
C LEU A 28 -10.04 9.62 6.98
N VAL A 29 -9.61 9.02 8.08
CA VAL A 29 -10.47 8.62 9.19
C VAL A 29 -10.50 9.75 10.21
N LYS A 30 -11.68 10.34 10.42
CA LYS A 30 -11.87 11.45 11.35
C LYS A 30 -12.77 11.04 12.51
N TYR A 31 -12.45 11.53 13.71
CA TYR A 31 -13.27 11.40 14.90
C TYR A 31 -13.24 12.71 15.68
N LYS A 32 -14.42 13.28 15.99
CA LYS A 32 -14.57 14.56 16.70
C LYS A 32 -13.65 15.66 16.13
N GLY A 33 -13.60 15.80 14.81
CA GLY A 33 -12.80 16.80 14.11
C GLY A 33 -11.30 16.47 13.97
N LYS A 34 -10.78 15.42 14.63
CA LYS A 34 -9.38 15.02 14.55
C LYS A 34 -9.16 13.90 13.54
N ILE A 35 -8.07 13.95 12.78
CA ILE A 35 -7.64 12.84 11.92
C ILE A 35 -6.98 11.79 12.80
N ILE A 36 -7.55 10.58 12.83
CA ILE A 36 -7.09 9.46 13.64
C ILE A 36 -6.51 8.32 12.81
N GLY A 37 -6.64 8.38 11.49
CA GLY A 37 -6.09 7.42 10.55
C GLY A 37 -6.25 7.87 9.12
N GLY A 38 -5.68 7.14 8.20
CA GLY A 38 -5.83 7.39 6.78
C GLY A 38 -5.02 6.43 5.92
N SER A 39 -5.25 6.51 4.63
CA SER A 39 -4.55 5.73 3.62
C SER A 39 -4.39 6.50 2.32
N ILE A 40 -3.46 6.04 1.49
CA ILE A 40 -3.24 6.55 0.15
C ILE A 40 -3.38 5.38 -0.81
N CYS A 41 -4.26 5.53 -1.77
CA CYS A 41 -4.50 4.56 -2.83
C CYS A 41 -4.14 5.19 -4.18
N LEU A 42 -3.44 4.42 -5.00
CA LEU A 42 -3.15 4.76 -6.39
C LEU A 42 -4.14 4.03 -7.29
N PHE A 43 -4.45 4.61 -8.44
CA PHE A 43 -5.40 4.04 -9.38
C PHE A 43 -4.78 3.91 -10.76
N SER A 44 -5.05 2.80 -11.40
CA SER A 44 -4.75 2.53 -12.81
C SER A 44 -6.05 2.15 -13.51
N LYS A 45 -6.00 1.83 -14.81
CA LYS A 45 -7.22 1.55 -15.61
C LYS A 45 -8.15 0.51 -14.98
N GLU A 46 -7.60 -0.55 -14.41
CA GLU A 46 -8.38 -1.70 -13.89
C GLU A 46 -8.10 -2.03 -12.44
N SER A 47 -7.05 -1.44 -11.85
CA SER A 47 -6.57 -1.82 -10.52
C SER A 47 -6.39 -0.62 -9.61
N ALA A 48 -6.73 -0.80 -8.35
CA ALA A 48 -6.42 0.10 -7.26
C ALA A 48 -5.25 -0.49 -6.44
N TYR A 49 -4.35 0.37 -5.96
CA TYR A 49 -3.16 -0.04 -5.21
C TYR A 49 -3.13 0.68 -3.87
N LEU A 50 -3.40 -0.03 -2.78
CA LEU A 50 -3.25 0.53 -1.45
C LEU A 50 -1.76 0.64 -1.11
N TRP A 51 -1.22 1.87 -1.16
CA TRP A 51 0.21 2.09 -0.98
C TRP A 51 0.61 2.31 0.46
N PHE A 52 -0.08 3.21 1.15
CA PHE A 52 0.14 3.47 2.58
C PHE A 52 -1.18 3.44 3.34
N SER A 53 -1.13 2.89 4.54
CA SER A 53 -2.23 2.97 5.49
C SER A 53 -1.69 3.09 6.91
N GLY A 54 -2.40 3.81 7.76
CA GLY A 54 -2.03 3.98 9.15
C GLY A 54 -3.19 4.44 10.01
N GLY A 55 -3.06 4.23 11.31
CA GLY A 55 -4.06 4.67 12.28
C GLY A 55 -3.48 4.78 13.68
N MET A 56 -4.01 5.70 14.47
CA MET A 56 -3.62 5.96 15.86
C MET A 56 -4.17 4.87 16.80
N ARG A 57 -3.71 3.61 16.59
CA ARG A 57 -4.22 2.43 17.28
C ARG A 57 -4.04 2.45 18.80
N LYS A 58 -3.01 3.11 19.31
CA LYS A 58 -2.77 3.20 20.76
C LYS A 58 -3.77 4.11 21.45
N THR A 59 -4.10 5.24 20.83
CA THR A 59 -4.97 6.26 21.42
C THR A 59 -6.45 6.01 21.17
N TYR A 60 -6.79 5.46 20.01
CA TYR A 60 -8.16 5.25 19.55
C TYR A 60 -8.45 3.79 19.21
N ALA A 61 -7.96 2.84 20.06
CA ALA A 61 -8.05 1.41 19.82
C ALA A 61 -9.49 0.94 19.53
N PHE A 62 -10.44 1.45 20.31
CA PHE A 62 -11.88 1.09 20.23
C PHE A 62 -12.59 1.57 18.96
N LEU A 63 -11.99 2.51 18.21
CA LEU A 63 -12.52 3.00 16.94
C LEU A 63 -11.92 2.31 15.72
N TYR A 64 -10.96 1.40 15.92
CA TYR A 64 -10.31 0.63 14.86
C TYR A 64 -9.82 1.47 13.66
N PRO A 65 -9.12 2.62 13.88
CA PRO A 65 -8.80 3.55 12.79
C PRO A 65 -7.96 2.93 11.67
N GLY A 66 -7.12 1.94 11.98
CA GLY A 66 -6.36 1.20 10.97
C GLY A 66 -7.23 0.33 10.07
N ILE A 67 -8.30 -0.26 10.61
CA ILE A 67 -9.26 -1.04 9.83
C ILE A 67 -10.05 -0.12 8.92
N LEU A 68 -10.57 0.98 9.44
CA LEU A 68 -11.32 1.96 8.65
C LEU A 68 -10.48 2.59 7.54
N ALA A 69 -9.19 2.85 7.81
CA ALA A 69 -8.27 3.37 6.81
C ALA A 69 -8.03 2.42 5.63
N VAL A 70 -8.12 1.10 5.86
CA VAL A 70 -8.03 0.08 4.79
C VAL A 70 -9.38 -0.16 4.15
N TRP A 71 -10.45 -0.13 4.92
CA TRP A 71 -11.80 -0.39 4.42
C TRP A 71 -12.28 0.68 3.43
N ALA A 72 -11.99 1.95 3.70
CA ALA A 72 -12.41 3.06 2.85
C ALA A 72 -11.94 2.92 1.37
N PRO A 73 -10.65 2.66 1.06
CA PRO A 73 -10.24 2.43 -0.32
C PRO A 73 -10.79 1.14 -0.94
N ILE A 74 -11.07 0.10 -0.13
CA ILE A 74 -11.72 -1.13 -0.64
C ILE A 74 -13.15 -0.79 -1.13
N THR A 75 -13.94 -0.12 -0.30
CA THR A 75 -15.30 0.29 -0.65
C THR A 75 -15.29 1.20 -1.88
N TYR A 76 -14.41 2.18 -1.89
CA TYR A 76 -14.27 3.10 -3.02
C TYR A 76 -13.89 2.39 -4.32
N ALA A 77 -12.92 1.47 -4.28
CA ALA A 77 -12.52 0.70 -5.45
C ALA A 77 -13.67 -0.16 -6.00
N TYR A 78 -14.44 -0.78 -5.10
CA TYR A 78 -15.62 -1.55 -5.46
C TYR A 78 -16.70 -0.67 -6.11
N GLU A 79 -17.06 0.48 -5.53
CA GLU A 79 -18.05 1.41 -6.05
C GLU A 79 -17.67 2.00 -7.41
N LYS A 80 -16.37 2.17 -7.67
CA LYS A 80 -15.83 2.66 -8.96
C LYS A 80 -15.64 1.56 -10.00
N GLY A 81 -15.90 0.30 -9.64
CA GLY A 81 -15.80 -0.83 -10.57
C GLY A 81 -14.37 -1.26 -10.89
N TYR A 82 -13.39 -0.97 -10.02
CA TYR A 82 -12.04 -1.52 -10.18
C TYR A 82 -12.07 -3.04 -10.01
N ALA A 83 -11.43 -3.76 -10.94
CA ALA A 83 -11.40 -5.22 -10.91
C ALA A 83 -10.60 -5.79 -9.72
N HIS A 84 -9.55 -5.07 -9.31
CA HIS A 84 -8.65 -5.51 -8.24
C HIS A 84 -8.23 -4.35 -7.34
N LEU A 85 -8.09 -4.66 -6.04
CA LEU A 85 -7.36 -3.81 -5.11
C LEU A 85 -6.15 -4.60 -4.58
N GLU A 86 -4.96 -4.09 -4.85
CA GLU A 86 -3.70 -4.70 -4.45
C GLU A 86 -3.12 -4.02 -3.21
N PHE A 87 -2.72 -4.83 -2.23
CA PHE A 87 -2.01 -4.36 -1.05
C PHE A 87 -0.51 -4.35 -1.33
N MET A 88 0.06 -3.16 -1.39
CA MET A 88 1.49 -2.99 -1.62
C MET A 88 2.30 -3.35 -0.38
N ASP A 89 3.54 -3.82 -0.59
CA ASP A 89 4.53 -4.09 0.47
C ASP A 89 4.07 -5.08 1.56
N ALA A 90 3.52 -6.21 1.14
CA ALA A 90 3.13 -7.29 2.05
C ALA A 90 4.33 -8.11 2.60
N GLY A 91 5.55 -7.66 2.37
CA GLY A 91 6.79 -8.27 2.85
C GLY A 91 7.22 -9.52 2.08
N LEU A 92 8.32 -10.13 2.53
CA LEU A 92 8.86 -11.34 1.91
C LEU A 92 7.98 -12.57 2.23
N PRO A 93 7.73 -13.46 1.27
CA PRO A 93 6.79 -14.58 1.43
C PRO A 93 7.18 -15.56 2.54
N PHE A 94 8.47 -15.72 2.80
CA PHE A 94 9.00 -16.70 3.78
C PHE A 94 9.18 -16.12 5.20
N LYS A 95 8.95 -14.83 5.41
CA LYS A 95 9.08 -14.19 6.73
C LYS A 95 7.72 -13.81 7.27
N LYS A 96 7.51 -14.05 8.59
CA LYS A 96 6.32 -13.55 9.28
C LYS A 96 6.24 -12.02 9.13
N HIS A 97 5.10 -11.52 8.68
CA HIS A 97 4.90 -10.10 8.42
C HIS A 97 3.52 -9.66 8.90
N GLY A 98 3.48 -8.93 10.02
CA GLY A 98 2.23 -8.56 10.68
C GLY A 98 1.28 -7.73 9.82
N TYR A 99 1.78 -6.92 8.90
CA TYR A 99 0.93 -6.20 7.96
C TYR A 99 0.25 -7.14 6.97
N ARG A 100 0.96 -8.14 6.44
CA ARG A 100 0.37 -9.16 5.58
C ARG A 100 -0.74 -9.93 6.28
N ASP A 101 -0.49 -10.36 7.52
CA ASP A 101 -1.49 -11.07 8.33
C ASP A 101 -2.73 -10.20 8.58
N PHE A 102 -2.52 -8.89 8.74
CA PHE A 102 -3.60 -7.91 8.90
C PHE A 102 -4.43 -7.76 7.61
N VAL A 103 -3.79 -7.56 6.45
CA VAL A 103 -4.53 -7.34 5.19
C VAL A 103 -5.21 -8.60 4.67
N LEU A 104 -4.69 -9.78 4.97
CA LEU A 104 -5.35 -11.06 4.64
C LEU A 104 -6.71 -11.23 5.31
N ARG A 105 -6.94 -10.56 6.45
CA ARG A 105 -8.25 -10.59 7.14
C ARG A 105 -9.37 -9.88 6.37
N PHE A 106 -9.04 -9.09 5.36
CA PHE A 106 -10.01 -8.47 4.44
C PHE A 106 -10.43 -9.41 3.29
N GLY A 107 -10.02 -10.69 3.30
CA GLY A 107 -10.42 -11.70 2.33
C GLY A 107 -9.55 -11.74 1.07
N GLY A 108 -8.40 -11.05 1.05
CA GLY A 108 -7.49 -11.03 -0.09
C GLY A 108 -6.79 -12.38 -0.34
N LYS A 109 -6.38 -12.59 -1.58
CA LYS A 109 -5.53 -13.72 -1.97
C LYS A 109 -4.07 -13.26 -2.02
N GLN A 110 -3.19 -14.05 -1.40
CA GLN A 110 -1.77 -13.79 -1.50
C GLN A 110 -1.26 -14.24 -2.87
N SER A 111 -0.66 -13.31 -3.62
CA SER A 111 0.11 -13.59 -4.81
C SER A 111 1.59 -13.35 -4.56
N SER A 112 2.44 -14.16 -5.16
CA SER A 112 3.89 -13.99 -5.08
C SER A 112 4.40 -13.48 -6.41
N THR A 113 5.04 -12.32 -6.40
CA THR A 113 5.72 -11.76 -7.56
C THR A 113 7.22 -11.92 -7.42
N ARG A 114 7.89 -12.28 -8.51
CA ARG A 114 9.34 -12.36 -8.53
C ARG A 114 9.91 -11.00 -8.93
N ARG A 115 10.91 -10.54 -8.19
CA ARG A 115 11.68 -9.37 -8.57
C ARG A 115 12.94 -9.84 -9.30
N TRP A 116 13.16 -9.31 -10.48
CA TRP A 116 14.33 -9.59 -11.28
C TRP A 116 15.28 -8.41 -11.17
N PHE A 117 16.52 -8.70 -10.83
CA PHE A 117 17.59 -7.71 -10.81
C PHE A 117 18.61 -8.11 -11.88
N ARG A 118 19.01 -7.14 -12.69
CA ARG A 118 20.07 -7.31 -13.67
C ARG A 118 21.07 -6.16 -13.51
N PHE A 119 22.29 -6.49 -13.22
CA PHE A 119 23.39 -5.54 -13.18
C PHE A 119 24.00 -5.39 -14.58
N SER A 120 24.50 -4.20 -14.91
CA SER A 120 25.19 -3.95 -16.18
C SER A 120 26.45 -4.81 -16.35
N TRP A 121 27.07 -5.20 -15.25
CA TRP A 121 28.27 -6.03 -15.25
C TRP A 121 27.92 -7.52 -15.30
N LYS A 122 28.30 -8.16 -16.40
CA LYS A 122 27.98 -9.59 -16.67
C LYS A 122 28.55 -10.54 -15.62
N TRP A 123 29.76 -10.26 -15.10
CA TRP A 123 30.39 -11.09 -14.08
C TRP A 123 29.65 -11.04 -12.74
N LEU A 124 29.14 -9.86 -12.37
CA LEU A 124 28.36 -9.68 -11.14
C LEU A 124 27.02 -10.44 -11.21
N ASN A 125 26.35 -10.46 -12.36
CA ASN A 125 25.16 -11.27 -12.57
C ASN A 125 25.45 -12.76 -12.40
N LYS A 126 26.56 -13.27 -12.94
CA LYS A 126 26.97 -14.67 -12.77
C LYS A 126 27.23 -15.03 -11.31
N LEU A 127 27.88 -14.14 -10.56
CA LEU A 127 28.15 -14.34 -9.14
C LEU A 127 26.86 -14.39 -8.33
N LEU A 128 25.95 -13.44 -8.55
CA LEU A 128 24.69 -13.35 -7.80
C LEU A 128 23.73 -14.49 -8.13
N CYS A 129 23.70 -15.00 -9.36
CA CYS A 129 22.93 -16.21 -9.71
C CYS A 129 23.33 -17.45 -8.88
N LYS A 130 24.61 -17.54 -8.44
CA LYS A 130 25.06 -18.65 -7.58
C LYS A 130 24.55 -18.55 -6.14
N PHE A 131 24.18 -17.34 -5.67
CA PHE A 131 23.70 -17.11 -4.30
C PHE A 131 22.19 -17.03 -4.18
N TYR A 132 21.45 -16.89 -5.30
CA TYR A 132 20.00 -16.69 -5.30
C TYR A 132 19.20 -17.83 -5.95
N ILE A 133 19.86 -18.88 -6.37
CA ILE A 133 19.31 -20.18 -6.75
C ILE A 133 19.71 -21.18 -5.65
#